data_01594d55adc7bc3f75d0cde54e3c4157
#
_entry.id   01594d55adc7bc3f75d0cde54e3c4157
#
_cell.length_a   1.000
_cell.length_b   1.000
_cell.length_c   1.000
_cell.angle_alpha   90.00
_cell.angle_beta   90.00
_cell.angle_gamma   90.00
#
_symmetry.space_group_name_H-M   'P 1'
#
loop_
_entity.id
_entity.type
_entity.pdbx_description
1 polymer ?
#
loop_
_entity_poly.entity_id
_entity_poly.type
_entity_poly.pdbx_seq_one_letter_code
_entity_poly.pdbx_strand_id
1 'polypeptide(L)'
;YPVPQNGGKTIEFRKYDSLPKASTPLTEGVTPNGQALNVTSITSDLHQYGGWTPLTDVLQMTAIDNNVVQATRVLASQAGRTMDSITRDVLAGGTNVIYAPKLGADGAETAVTSRKALDKSCTLTPKLFFQAAAQLGAMNADPIGDSYVAIIHPYPAYDLKTCKEFMEVHKYADPDTMFRGEIGKLGNIRFIETSEAKIWKDDTCPAGLAVFGTLVLGAHAY
;
A
#
# COMPACT_ATOMS: atom_id res chain seq x y z
N TYR A 1 -9.43 -16.35 5.21
CA TYR A 1 -10.55 -17.16 5.70
C TYR A 1 -10.65 -18.44 4.88
N PRO A 2 -10.74 -19.62 5.50
CA PRO A 2 -11.00 -20.85 4.77
C PRO A 2 -12.42 -20.79 4.19
N VAL A 3 -12.54 -21.08 2.90
CA VAL A 3 -13.86 -21.15 2.24
C VAL A 3 -14.50 -22.48 2.59
N PRO A 4 -15.70 -22.50 3.20
CA PRO A 4 -16.38 -23.75 3.51
C PRO A 4 -16.78 -24.50 2.23
N GLN A 5 -16.76 -25.83 2.26
CA GLN A 5 -17.28 -26.63 1.15
C GLN A 5 -18.76 -26.29 0.91
N ASN A 6 -19.10 -26.08 -0.36
CA ASN A 6 -20.45 -25.68 -0.80
C ASN A 6 -20.91 -24.29 -0.32
N GLY A 7 -19.99 -23.43 0.14
CA GLY A 7 -20.30 -22.07 0.64
C GLY A 7 -20.56 -21.00 -0.41
N GLY A 8 -20.56 -21.37 -1.70
CA GLY A 8 -20.74 -20.40 -2.80
C GLY A 8 -19.42 -19.67 -3.16
N LYS A 9 -19.51 -18.68 -4.06
CA LYS A 9 -18.37 -17.90 -4.55
C LYS A 9 -18.29 -16.49 -3.97
N THR A 10 -19.29 -16.05 -3.22
CA THR A 10 -19.37 -14.70 -2.66
C THR A 10 -19.22 -14.77 -1.15
N ILE A 11 -18.32 -13.94 -0.61
CA ILE A 11 -18.11 -13.75 0.83
C ILE A 11 -18.69 -12.41 1.22
N GLU A 12 -19.46 -12.35 2.30
CA GLU A 12 -20.01 -11.14 2.87
C GLU A 12 -19.27 -10.79 4.17
N PHE A 13 -18.76 -9.58 4.25
CA PHE A 13 -18.18 -8.97 5.44
C PHE A 13 -19.14 -7.91 5.98
N ARG A 14 -19.27 -7.82 7.31
CA ARG A 14 -20.09 -6.82 7.97
C ARG A 14 -19.20 -5.77 8.61
N LYS A 15 -19.41 -4.52 8.24
CA LYS A 15 -18.79 -3.37 8.84
C LYS A 15 -19.78 -2.65 9.75
N TYR A 16 -19.38 -2.37 10.97
CA TYR A 16 -20.14 -1.57 11.93
C TYR A 16 -19.58 -0.15 11.93
N ASP A 17 -20.47 0.82 11.76
CA ASP A 17 -20.08 2.22 11.82
C ASP A 17 -19.93 2.67 13.30
N SER A 18 -19.01 3.59 13.55
CA SER A 18 -18.83 4.17 14.88
C SER A 18 -20.08 4.94 15.29
N LEU A 19 -20.52 4.76 16.54
CA LEU A 19 -21.63 5.53 17.09
C LEU A 19 -21.23 7.00 17.28
N PRO A 20 -22.18 7.95 17.10
CA PRO A 20 -21.92 9.36 17.40
C PRO A 20 -21.57 9.56 18.87
N LYS A 21 -20.75 10.59 19.14
CA LYS A 21 -20.35 10.89 20.53
C LYS A 21 -21.57 11.24 21.39
N ALA A 22 -21.70 10.61 22.56
CA ALA A 22 -22.73 10.96 23.55
C ALA A 22 -22.31 12.20 24.33
N SER A 23 -22.47 13.38 23.73
CA SER A 23 -22.03 14.67 24.32
C SER A 23 -23.09 15.36 25.18
N THR A 24 -24.32 14.82 25.23
CA THR A 24 -25.41 15.41 26.03
C THR A 24 -25.39 14.82 27.45
N PRO A 25 -25.30 15.65 28.51
CA PRO A 25 -25.41 15.19 29.90
C PRO A 25 -26.76 14.50 30.13
N LEU A 26 -26.74 13.41 30.88
CA LEU A 26 -27.96 12.72 31.26
C LEU A 26 -28.72 13.49 32.32
N THR A 27 -30.04 13.55 32.21
CA THR A 27 -30.94 14.10 33.22
C THR A 27 -31.39 12.99 34.15
N GLU A 28 -31.33 13.21 35.44
CA GLU A 28 -31.78 12.24 36.46
C GLU A 28 -33.26 11.87 36.25
N GLY A 29 -33.55 10.57 36.25
CA GLY A 29 -34.92 10.06 36.06
C GLY A 29 -35.41 10.03 34.60
N VAL A 30 -34.60 10.44 33.65
CA VAL A 30 -34.95 10.42 32.18
C VAL A 30 -34.10 9.41 31.43
N THR A 31 -34.74 8.44 30.79
CA THR A 31 -34.04 7.49 29.92
C THR A 31 -33.63 8.19 28.62
N PRO A 32 -32.35 8.20 28.22
CA PRO A 32 -31.91 8.79 26.95
C PRO A 32 -32.48 8.03 25.75
N ASN A 33 -32.57 8.71 24.61
CA ASN A 33 -32.93 8.06 23.35
C ASN A 33 -31.88 7.04 22.95
N GLY A 34 -32.35 5.85 22.53
CA GLY A 34 -31.48 4.79 22.02
C GLY A 34 -30.81 5.20 20.71
N GLN A 35 -29.60 4.72 20.51
CA GLN A 35 -28.87 4.87 19.25
C GLN A 35 -28.98 3.56 18.44
N ALA A 36 -29.25 3.68 17.13
CA ALA A 36 -29.29 2.53 16.23
C ALA A 36 -27.86 2.14 15.80
N LEU A 37 -27.60 0.84 15.78
CA LEU A 37 -26.35 0.31 15.25
C LEU A 37 -26.48 0.12 13.74
N ASN A 38 -25.72 0.89 12.97
CA ASN A 38 -25.68 0.77 11.51
C ASN A 38 -24.68 -0.31 11.10
N VAL A 39 -25.16 -1.24 10.26
CA VAL A 39 -24.34 -2.34 9.71
C VAL A 39 -24.34 -2.21 8.20
N THR A 40 -23.16 -2.12 7.62
CA THR A 40 -22.96 -2.13 6.16
C THR A 40 -22.38 -3.46 5.75
N SER A 41 -22.96 -4.14 4.78
CA SER A 41 -22.41 -5.37 4.22
C SER A 41 -21.52 -5.05 3.02
N ILE A 42 -20.34 -5.67 2.99
CA ILE A 42 -19.39 -5.60 1.88
C ILE A 42 -19.25 -7.00 1.32
N THR A 43 -19.62 -7.19 0.05
CA THR A 43 -19.51 -8.47 -0.65
C THR A 43 -18.25 -8.51 -1.49
N SER A 44 -17.59 -9.68 -1.51
CA SER A 44 -16.41 -9.94 -2.35
C SER A 44 -16.58 -11.29 -3.04
N ASP A 45 -16.32 -11.31 -4.33
CA ASP A 45 -16.36 -12.53 -5.13
C ASP A 45 -14.99 -13.21 -5.17
N LEU A 46 -15.02 -14.54 -5.08
CA LEU A 46 -13.82 -15.37 -5.13
C LEU A 46 -13.42 -15.64 -6.57
N HIS A 47 -12.18 -15.30 -6.88
CA HIS A 47 -11.54 -15.61 -8.16
C HIS A 47 -10.42 -16.62 -7.95
N GLN A 48 -10.28 -17.55 -8.90
CA GLN A 48 -9.19 -18.51 -8.91
C GLN A 48 -8.12 -18.08 -9.90
N TYR A 49 -6.87 -18.03 -9.45
CA TYR A 49 -5.71 -17.72 -10.28
C TYR A 49 -4.77 -18.93 -10.31
N GLY A 50 -4.15 -19.17 -11.45
CA GLY A 50 -3.22 -20.30 -11.58
C GLY A 50 -2.46 -20.27 -12.91
N GLY A 51 -1.36 -20.99 -12.95
CA GLY A 51 -0.55 -21.23 -14.13
C GLY A 51 -0.07 -22.68 -14.14
N TRP A 52 0.31 -23.19 -15.31
CA TRP A 52 0.88 -24.52 -15.48
C TRP A 52 2.00 -24.49 -16.49
N THR A 53 2.97 -25.40 -16.32
CA THR A 53 4.10 -25.56 -17.23
C THR A 53 4.12 -27.01 -17.71
N PRO A 54 3.97 -27.29 -19.03
CA PRO A 54 4.07 -28.63 -19.54
C PRO A 54 5.52 -29.10 -19.52
N LEU A 55 5.75 -30.30 -19.03
CA LEU A 55 7.05 -30.99 -19.09
C LEU A 55 6.85 -32.31 -19.80
N THR A 56 7.63 -32.54 -20.87
CA THR A 56 7.57 -33.79 -21.63
C THR A 56 8.51 -34.84 -21.05
N ASP A 57 8.17 -36.10 -21.23
CA ASP A 57 8.98 -37.23 -20.77
C ASP A 57 10.39 -37.23 -21.37
N VAL A 58 10.48 -36.86 -22.66
CA VAL A 58 11.76 -36.72 -23.36
C VAL A 58 12.64 -35.66 -22.70
N LEU A 59 12.04 -34.50 -22.34
CA LEU A 59 12.77 -33.45 -21.65
C LEU A 59 13.28 -33.89 -20.28
N GLN A 60 12.49 -34.69 -19.54
CA GLN A 60 12.90 -35.22 -18.26
C GLN A 60 14.06 -36.24 -18.38
N MET A 61 14.08 -37.03 -19.45
CA MET A 61 15.14 -38.02 -19.71
C MET A 61 16.43 -37.40 -20.24
N THR A 62 16.35 -36.30 -20.99
CA THR A 62 17.50 -35.72 -21.68
C THR A 62 18.10 -34.49 -20.99
N ALA A 63 17.37 -33.88 -20.07
CA ALA A 63 17.85 -32.71 -19.35
C ALA A 63 18.90 -33.08 -18.29
N ILE A 64 19.94 -32.27 -18.20
CA ILE A 64 21.01 -32.42 -17.21
C ILE A 64 20.49 -32.03 -15.81
N ASP A 65 19.56 -31.05 -15.76
CA ASP A 65 18.98 -30.55 -14.52
C ASP A 65 17.62 -31.19 -14.22
N ASN A 66 17.25 -31.21 -12.93
CA ASN A 66 15.93 -31.66 -12.52
C ASN A 66 14.89 -30.58 -12.80
N ASN A 67 14.33 -30.61 -14.03
CA ASN A 67 13.36 -29.60 -14.52
C ASN A 67 12.08 -29.55 -13.68
N VAL A 68 11.66 -30.63 -13.06
CA VAL A 68 10.46 -30.66 -12.19
C VAL A 68 10.67 -29.80 -10.95
N VAL A 69 11.84 -29.92 -10.31
CA VAL A 69 12.18 -29.10 -9.13
C VAL A 69 12.31 -27.63 -9.50
N GLN A 70 12.96 -27.31 -10.64
CA GLN A 70 13.10 -25.94 -11.09
C GLN A 70 11.75 -25.34 -11.48
N ALA A 71 10.91 -26.06 -12.20
CA ALA A 71 9.56 -25.61 -12.56
C ALA A 71 8.70 -25.33 -11.31
N THR A 72 8.75 -26.21 -10.29
CA THR A 72 8.04 -26.02 -9.02
C THR A 72 8.50 -24.75 -8.31
N ARG A 73 9.80 -24.48 -8.28
CA ARG A 73 10.38 -23.27 -7.67
C ARG A 73 9.91 -22.00 -8.38
N VAL A 74 9.93 -22.00 -9.71
CA VAL A 74 9.50 -20.84 -10.53
C VAL A 74 8.00 -20.61 -10.41
N LEU A 75 7.18 -21.68 -10.44
CA LEU A 75 5.74 -21.59 -10.26
C LEU A 75 5.36 -21.09 -8.86
N ALA A 76 6.05 -21.54 -7.81
CA ALA A 76 5.82 -21.03 -6.46
C ALA A 76 6.12 -19.53 -6.35
N SER A 77 7.24 -19.08 -6.93
CA SER A 77 7.57 -17.65 -7.01
C SER A 77 6.52 -16.85 -7.80
N GLN A 78 6.05 -17.38 -8.92
CA GLN A 78 4.98 -16.77 -9.71
C GLN A 78 3.68 -16.63 -8.91
N ALA A 79 3.29 -17.66 -8.16
CA ALA A 79 2.09 -17.64 -7.34
C ALA A 79 2.15 -16.51 -6.28
N GLY A 80 3.27 -16.38 -5.57
CA GLY A 80 3.48 -15.32 -4.58
C GLY A 80 3.38 -13.93 -5.20
N ARG A 81 4.09 -13.69 -6.31
CA ARG A 81 4.05 -12.40 -7.02
C ARG A 81 2.67 -12.07 -7.59
N THR A 82 1.91 -13.08 -8.03
CA THR A 82 0.54 -12.87 -8.53
C THR A 82 -0.38 -12.40 -7.42
N MET A 83 -0.34 -13.04 -6.24
CA MET A 83 -1.13 -12.63 -5.08
C MET A 83 -0.78 -11.22 -4.63
N ASP A 84 0.51 -10.90 -4.54
CA ASP A 84 1.00 -9.55 -4.22
C ASP A 84 0.48 -8.51 -5.21
N SER A 85 0.55 -8.80 -6.50
CA SER A 85 0.13 -7.87 -7.56
C SER A 85 -1.37 -7.59 -7.52
N ILE A 86 -2.19 -8.62 -7.28
CA ILE A 86 -3.64 -8.47 -7.18
C ILE A 86 -4.01 -7.62 -5.96
N THR A 87 -3.45 -7.95 -4.79
CA THR A 87 -3.69 -7.19 -3.55
C THR A 87 -3.26 -5.74 -3.70
N ARG A 88 -2.07 -5.50 -4.25
CA ARG A 88 -1.55 -4.17 -4.56
C ARG A 88 -2.49 -3.37 -5.46
N ASP A 89 -3.02 -3.99 -6.51
CA ASP A 89 -3.85 -3.31 -7.49
C ASP A 89 -5.21 -2.92 -6.90
N VAL A 90 -5.78 -3.74 -6.01
CA VAL A 90 -6.97 -3.41 -5.24
C VAL A 90 -6.71 -2.21 -4.33
N LEU A 91 -5.61 -2.24 -3.56
CA LEU A 91 -5.24 -1.15 -2.65
C LEU A 91 -4.93 0.16 -3.41
N ALA A 92 -4.26 0.07 -4.57
CA ALA A 92 -3.94 1.22 -5.41
C ALA A 92 -5.16 1.83 -6.12
N GLY A 93 -6.30 1.12 -6.15
CA GLY A 93 -7.58 1.62 -6.67
C GLY A 93 -8.35 2.49 -5.70
N GLY A 94 -7.87 2.69 -4.47
CA GLY A 94 -8.53 3.52 -3.46
C GLY A 94 -8.63 5.01 -3.86
N THR A 95 -9.55 5.72 -3.22
CA THR A 95 -9.83 7.14 -3.50
C THR A 95 -8.98 8.11 -2.68
N ASN A 96 -8.37 7.64 -1.58
CA ASN A 96 -7.49 8.45 -0.75
C ASN A 96 -6.10 8.54 -1.39
N VAL A 97 -5.88 9.58 -2.18
CA VAL A 97 -4.63 9.77 -2.94
C VAL A 97 -4.03 11.14 -2.63
N ILE A 98 -2.75 11.15 -2.29
CA ILE A 98 -1.94 12.35 -2.15
C ILE A 98 -1.00 12.41 -3.36
N TYR A 99 -1.02 13.51 -4.09
CA TYR A 99 -0.08 13.73 -5.20
C TYR A 99 1.09 14.58 -4.73
N ALA A 100 2.30 14.22 -5.20
CA ALA A 100 3.48 15.04 -4.96
C ALA A 100 3.29 16.41 -5.63
N PRO A 101 3.57 17.53 -4.93
CA PRO A 101 3.46 18.86 -5.50
C PRO A 101 4.52 19.09 -6.57
N LYS A 102 4.26 19.99 -7.50
CA LYS A 102 5.28 20.50 -8.42
C LYS A 102 6.19 21.46 -7.68
N LEU A 103 7.49 21.28 -7.86
CA LEU A 103 8.48 22.21 -7.36
C LEU A 103 8.85 23.22 -8.45
N GLY A 104 8.55 24.50 -8.22
CA GLY A 104 8.99 25.60 -9.06
C GLY A 104 10.52 25.84 -8.94
N ALA A 105 11.07 26.59 -9.87
CA ALA A 105 12.49 26.95 -9.86
C ALA A 105 12.88 27.82 -8.64
N ASP A 106 11.93 28.49 -8.06
CA ASP A 106 12.00 29.31 -6.84
C ASP A 106 11.75 28.49 -5.54
N GLY A 107 11.55 27.18 -5.66
CA GLY A 107 11.20 26.31 -4.55
C GLY A 107 9.74 26.36 -4.11
N ALA A 108 8.88 27.12 -4.81
CA ALA A 108 7.47 27.16 -4.52
C ALA A 108 6.76 25.84 -4.87
N GLU A 109 5.94 25.33 -3.95
CA GLU A 109 5.16 24.12 -4.15
C GLU A 109 3.79 24.45 -4.77
N THR A 110 3.48 23.83 -5.91
CA THR A 110 2.14 23.93 -6.52
C THR A 110 1.41 22.60 -6.37
N ALA A 111 0.22 22.64 -5.78
CA ALA A 111 -0.60 21.45 -5.57
C ALA A 111 -1.00 20.79 -6.89
N VAL A 112 -0.96 19.46 -6.93
CA VAL A 112 -1.40 18.64 -8.05
C VAL A 112 -2.62 17.84 -7.62
N THR A 113 -3.66 17.80 -8.45
CA THR A 113 -4.94 17.14 -8.13
C THR A 113 -5.21 15.89 -8.97
N SER A 114 -4.36 15.60 -9.95
CA SER A 114 -4.56 14.43 -10.82
C SER A 114 -3.22 13.83 -11.24
N ARG A 115 -3.23 12.53 -11.52
CA ARG A 115 -2.04 11.81 -11.98
C ARG A 115 -1.48 12.39 -13.28
N LYS A 116 -2.34 12.81 -14.21
CA LYS A 116 -1.96 13.37 -15.49
C LYS A 116 -1.24 14.74 -15.38
N ALA A 117 -1.47 15.44 -14.29
CA ALA A 117 -0.86 16.75 -14.04
C ALA A 117 0.52 16.68 -13.38
N LEU A 118 1.01 15.49 -13.03
CA LEU A 118 2.37 15.29 -12.50
C LEU A 118 3.42 15.59 -13.56
N ASP A 119 4.63 15.95 -13.14
CA ASP A 119 5.80 16.13 -14.01
C ASP A 119 7.08 15.62 -13.32
N LYS A 120 8.23 15.83 -13.95
CA LYS A 120 9.52 15.37 -13.44
C LYS A 120 9.96 16.05 -12.14
N SER A 121 9.37 17.20 -11.78
CA SER A 121 9.67 17.92 -10.54
C SER A 121 8.89 17.35 -9.34
N CYS A 122 7.86 16.54 -9.59
CA CYS A 122 7.05 15.92 -8.56
C CYS A 122 7.78 14.71 -7.96
N THR A 123 8.67 14.96 -7.02
CA THR A 123 9.45 13.92 -6.32
C THR A 123 8.86 13.61 -4.95
N LEU A 124 9.17 12.43 -4.44
CA LEU A 124 8.74 12.00 -3.12
C LEU A 124 9.58 12.67 -2.04
N THR A 125 8.92 13.31 -1.08
CA THR A 125 9.57 14.04 0.03
C THR A 125 9.12 13.52 1.39
N PRO A 126 9.92 13.67 2.46
CA PRO A 126 9.53 13.32 3.83
C PRO A 126 8.22 13.98 4.27
N LYS A 127 7.97 15.22 3.85
CA LYS A 127 6.76 15.99 4.14
C LYS A 127 5.47 15.27 3.74
N LEU A 128 5.48 14.59 2.59
CA LEU A 128 4.32 13.81 2.10
C LEU A 128 3.99 12.63 3.02
N PHE A 129 4.98 11.99 3.60
CA PHE A 129 4.77 10.91 4.55
C PHE A 129 4.20 11.42 5.87
N PHE A 130 4.68 12.55 6.38
CA PHE A 130 4.06 13.17 7.56
C PHE A 130 2.62 13.59 7.29
N GLN A 131 2.32 14.08 6.10
CA GLN A 131 0.95 14.39 5.67
C GLN A 131 0.07 13.13 5.61
N ALA A 132 0.58 12.04 5.04
CA ALA A 132 -0.14 10.76 4.98
C ALA A 132 -0.41 10.20 6.38
N ALA A 133 0.58 10.22 7.27
CA ALA A 133 0.39 9.81 8.66
C ALA A 133 -0.64 10.67 9.39
N ALA A 134 -0.64 11.98 9.18
CA ALA A 134 -1.62 12.90 9.76
C ALA A 134 -3.03 12.61 9.23
N GLN A 135 -3.20 12.31 7.95
CA GLN A 135 -4.50 11.93 7.38
C GLN A 135 -5.02 10.62 7.96
N LEU A 136 -4.17 9.60 8.07
CA LEU A 136 -4.55 8.32 8.68
C LEU A 136 -4.96 8.51 10.15
N GLY A 137 -4.19 9.31 10.91
CA GLY A 137 -4.54 9.66 12.28
C GLY A 137 -5.86 10.43 12.40
N ALA A 138 -6.14 11.38 11.48
CA ALA A 138 -7.40 12.11 11.43
C ALA A 138 -8.61 11.21 11.10
N MET A 139 -8.39 10.13 10.35
CA MET A 139 -9.40 9.11 10.06
C MET A 139 -9.56 8.09 11.19
N ASN A 140 -8.82 8.22 12.28
CA ASN A 140 -8.74 7.23 13.38
C ASN A 140 -8.34 5.84 12.87
N ALA A 141 -7.45 5.76 11.88
CA ALA A 141 -6.89 4.49 11.43
C ALA A 141 -5.84 3.99 12.42
N ASP A 142 -6.01 2.76 12.91
CA ASP A 142 -5.06 2.15 13.82
C ASP A 142 -3.75 1.81 13.09
N PRO A 143 -2.58 2.00 13.72
CA PRO A 143 -1.31 1.58 13.16
C PRO A 143 -1.17 0.05 13.19
N ILE A 144 -0.30 -0.51 12.35
CA ILE A 144 0.07 -1.93 12.36
C ILE A 144 1.20 -2.11 13.37
N GLY A 145 0.86 -2.54 14.60
CA GLY A 145 1.79 -2.52 15.73
C GLY A 145 2.11 -1.09 16.15
N ASP A 146 3.38 -0.68 16.07
CA ASP A 146 3.84 0.64 16.53
C ASP A 146 3.88 1.70 15.43
N SER A 147 3.54 1.36 14.18
CA SER A 147 3.70 2.28 13.05
C SER A 147 2.81 1.92 11.86
N TYR A 148 2.53 2.89 11.02
CA TYR A 148 1.99 2.64 9.69
C TYR A 148 3.06 1.99 8.80
N VAL A 149 2.63 1.30 7.76
CA VAL A 149 3.53 0.62 6.82
C VAL A 149 3.45 1.30 5.46
N ALA A 150 4.60 1.74 4.95
CA ALA A 150 4.71 2.28 3.59
C ALA A 150 5.39 1.25 2.67
N ILE A 151 4.71 0.89 1.58
CA ILE A 151 5.25 0.03 0.52
C ILE A 151 5.71 0.92 -0.61
N ILE A 152 7.01 0.91 -0.90
CA ILE A 152 7.66 1.84 -1.82
C ILE A 152 8.48 1.09 -2.88
N HIS A 153 8.52 1.63 -4.10
CA HIS A 153 9.41 1.14 -5.16
C HIS A 153 10.84 1.67 -4.96
N PRO A 154 11.89 0.93 -5.37
CA PRO A 154 13.28 1.36 -5.21
C PRO A 154 13.62 2.74 -5.81
N TYR A 155 13.01 3.14 -6.93
CA TYR A 155 13.27 4.47 -7.52
C TYR A 155 12.80 5.64 -6.65
N PRO A 156 11.53 5.73 -6.22
CA PRO A 156 11.12 6.75 -5.24
C PRO A 156 11.85 6.63 -3.90
N ALA A 157 12.27 5.41 -3.50
CA ALA A 157 13.09 5.21 -2.32
C ALA A 157 14.47 5.89 -2.45
N TYR A 158 15.07 5.81 -3.64
CA TYR A 158 16.31 6.53 -3.95
C TYR A 158 16.12 8.05 -3.85
N ASP A 159 15.05 8.59 -4.43
CA ASP A 159 14.73 10.02 -4.35
C ASP A 159 14.57 10.47 -2.88
N LEU A 160 13.89 9.67 -2.07
CA LEU A 160 13.72 9.93 -0.64
C LEU A 160 15.06 9.91 0.12
N LYS A 161 15.90 8.91 -0.13
CA LYS A 161 17.23 8.77 0.51
C LYS A 161 18.18 9.91 0.14
N THR A 162 18.05 10.48 -1.06
CA THR A 162 18.89 11.59 -1.55
C THR A 162 18.36 12.98 -1.20
N CYS A 163 17.16 13.07 -0.65
CA CYS A 163 16.58 14.32 -0.18
C CYS A 163 17.42 14.92 0.97
N LYS A 164 17.69 16.23 0.92
CA LYS A 164 18.51 16.92 1.93
C LYS A 164 17.94 16.78 3.34
N GLU A 165 16.63 16.93 3.47
CA GLU A 165 15.92 16.82 4.75
C GLU A 165 16.08 15.43 5.38
N PHE A 166 16.02 14.39 4.57
CA PHE A 166 16.21 13.01 5.03
C PHE A 166 17.65 12.76 5.46
N MET A 167 18.62 13.22 4.69
CA MET A 167 20.04 13.06 5.01
C MET A 167 20.44 13.81 6.28
N GLU A 168 19.89 14.99 6.54
CA GLU A 168 20.18 15.76 7.75
C GLU A 168 19.63 15.07 9.00
N VAL A 169 18.41 14.57 8.96
CA VAL A 169 17.81 13.85 10.09
C VAL A 169 18.58 12.57 10.43
N HIS A 170 18.98 11.80 9.41
CA HIS A 170 19.73 10.55 9.60
C HIS A 170 21.15 10.74 10.11
N LYS A 171 21.81 11.85 9.79
CA LYS A 171 23.14 12.17 10.34
C LYS A 171 23.15 12.24 11.87
N TYR A 172 22.04 12.66 12.48
CA TYR A 172 21.93 12.85 13.92
C TYR A 172 21.27 11.68 14.65
N ALA A 173 20.44 10.90 13.96
CA ALA A 173 19.62 9.89 14.59
C ALA A 173 20.28 8.50 14.69
N ASP A 174 20.85 8.02 13.61
CA ASP A 174 21.50 6.69 13.55
C ASP A 174 22.39 6.54 12.31
N PRO A 175 23.72 6.77 12.45
CA PRO A 175 24.68 6.64 11.35
C PRO A 175 24.74 5.22 10.76
N ASP A 176 24.55 4.18 11.56
CA ASP A 176 24.66 2.78 11.12
C ASP A 176 23.55 2.39 10.13
N THR A 177 22.34 2.91 10.31
CA THR A 177 21.20 2.66 9.40
C THR A 177 21.47 3.23 8.02
N MET A 178 22.10 4.40 7.94
CA MET A 178 22.47 5.04 6.67
C MET A 178 23.47 4.20 5.88
N PHE A 179 24.44 3.58 6.54
CA PHE A 179 25.45 2.73 5.89
C PHE A 179 24.88 1.40 5.39
N ARG A 180 23.84 0.89 6.02
CA ARG A 180 23.14 -0.34 5.59
C ARG A 180 22.20 -0.12 4.40
N GLY A 181 21.93 1.14 4.03
CA GLY A 181 21.04 1.48 2.92
C GLY A 181 19.55 1.23 3.20
N GLU A 182 19.19 0.94 4.44
CA GLU A 182 17.80 0.82 4.87
C GLU A 182 17.15 2.20 4.95
N ILE A 183 15.87 2.30 4.58
CA ILE A 183 15.11 3.55 4.75
C ILE A 183 14.75 3.74 6.23
N GLY A 184 14.62 2.64 6.98
CA GLY A 184 14.31 2.66 8.39
C GLY A 184 12.88 3.09 8.69
N LYS A 185 12.73 3.92 9.73
CA LYS A 185 11.45 4.47 10.18
C LYS A 185 11.49 5.99 10.10
N LEU A 186 10.52 6.60 9.43
CA LEU A 186 10.36 8.04 9.37
C LEU A 186 9.11 8.46 10.15
N GLY A 187 9.30 9.11 11.30
CA GLY A 187 8.21 9.41 12.21
C GLY A 187 7.47 8.13 12.64
N ASN A 188 6.19 8.03 12.30
CA ASN A 188 5.36 6.85 12.61
C ASN A 188 5.14 5.93 11.41
N ILE A 189 6.04 5.94 10.41
CA ILE A 189 5.93 5.13 9.19
C ILE A 189 7.19 4.27 9.04
N ARG A 190 6.99 2.95 8.86
CA ARG A 190 8.02 1.97 8.53
C ARG A 190 7.97 1.66 7.04
N PHE A 191 9.12 1.64 6.39
CA PHE A 191 9.23 1.40 4.95
C PHE A 191 9.52 -0.05 4.62
N ILE A 192 8.85 -0.54 3.57
CA ILE A 192 9.11 -1.82 2.93
C ILE A 192 9.38 -1.55 1.46
N GLU A 193 10.59 -1.86 1.02
CA GLU A 193 11.02 -1.70 -0.37
C GLU A 193 10.66 -2.94 -1.18
N THR A 194 9.97 -2.77 -2.31
CA THR A 194 9.64 -3.85 -3.23
C THR A 194 9.65 -3.39 -4.68
N SER A 195 10.20 -4.21 -5.56
CA SER A 195 10.16 -3.98 -7.01
C SER A 195 8.76 -4.15 -7.62
N GLU A 196 7.86 -4.82 -6.91
CA GLU A 196 6.48 -5.06 -7.33
C GLU A 196 5.51 -3.94 -6.91
N ALA A 197 6.00 -2.81 -6.35
CA ALA A 197 5.16 -1.65 -6.06
C ALA A 197 4.50 -1.10 -7.33
N LYS A 198 3.31 -0.49 -7.17
CA LYS A 198 2.49 -0.05 -8.32
C LYS A 198 3.19 1.01 -9.15
N ILE A 199 3.24 0.76 -10.46
CA ILE A 199 3.71 1.70 -11.48
C ILE A 199 2.61 1.87 -12.51
N TRP A 200 2.29 3.12 -12.85
CA TRP A 200 1.38 3.45 -13.94
C TRP A 200 2.19 3.99 -15.12
N LYS A 201 1.87 3.47 -16.31
CA LYS A 201 2.46 3.90 -17.61
C LYS A 201 1.37 4.03 -18.68
N ASP A 202 0.13 4.22 -18.24
CA ASP A 202 -1.05 4.31 -19.08
C ASP A 202 -1.38 5.77 -19.46
N ASP A 203 -2.46 5.96 -20.20
CA ASP A 203 -2.93 7.29 -20.68
C ASP A 203 -3.35 8.23 -19.52
N THR A 204 -3.46 7.72 -18.29
CA THR A 204 -3.72 8.53 -17.09
C THR A 204 -2.47 9.21 -16.55
N CYS A 205 -1.29 8.89 -17.11
CA CYS A 205 0.00 9.45 -16.76
C CYS A 205 0.42 10.55 -17.74
N PRO A 206 1.36 11.43 -17.37
CA PRO A 206 1.98 12.37 -18.30
C PRO A 206 2.71 11.60 -19.40
N ALA A 207 2.69 12.14 -20.61
CA ALA A 207 3.33 11.51 -21.78
C ALA A 207 4.83 11.24 -21.53
N GLY A 208 5.24 9.98 -21.69
CA GLY A 208 6.64 9.56 -21.53
C GLY A 208 7.15 9.48 -20.09
N LEU A 209 6.29 9.59 -19.07
CA LEU A 209 6.66 9.44 -17.67
C LEU A 209 5.96 8.23 -17.05
N ALA A 210 6.68 7.54 -16.19
CA ALA A 210 6.11 6.52 -15.31
C ALA A 210 5.78 7.16 -13.95
N VAL A 211 4.58 6.89 -13.44
CA VAL A 211 4.15 7.36 -12.12
C VAL A 211 4.22 6.21 -11.14
N PHE A 212 4.95 6.40 -10.05
CA PHE A 212 5.13 5.42 -9.00
C PHE A 212 4.12 5.63 -7.88
N GLY A 213 3.45 4.57 -7.44
CA GLY A 213 2.56 4.59 -6.31
C GLY A 213 3.25 4.08 -5.06
N THR A 214 3.17 4.87 -3.99
CA THR A 214 3.56 4.43 -2.65
C THR A 214 2.31 4.22 -1.83
N LEU A 215 2.12 3.02 -1.29
CA LEU A 215 0.99 2.70 -0.45
C LEU A 215 1.37 2.94 1.01
N VAL A 216 0.55 3.70 1.74
CA VAL A 216 0.70 3.88 3.19
C VAL A 216 -0.52 3.28 3.86
N LEU A 217 -0.30 2.25 4.67
CA LEU A 217 -1.33 1.36 5.20
C LEU A 217 -1.38 1.42 6.73
N GLY A 218 -2.59 1.50 7.26
CA GLY A 218 -2.91 1.22 8.66
C GLY A 218 -3.45 -0.19 8.84
N ALA A 219 -3.80 -0.58 10.06
CA ALA A 219 -4.48 -1.84 10.35
C ALA A 219 -5.85 -1.88 9.64
N HIS A 220 -6.24 -3.07 9.18
CA HIS A 220 -7.52 -3.29 8.49
C HIS A 220 -7.74 -2.42 7.23
N ALA A 221 -6.66 -2.14 6.48
CA ALA A 221 -6.70 -1.33 5.27
C ALA A 221 -7.39 -2.02 4.07
N TYR A 222 -7.74 -3.31 4.19
CA TYR A 222 -8.39 -4.15 3.17
C TYR A 222 -9.39 -5.10 3.79
#